data_68156d256c9c445c5916feb026cc741b
#
_entry.id   68156d256c9c445c5916feb026cc741b
#
_cell.length_a   1.000
_cell.length_b   1.000
_cell.length_c   1.000
_cell.angle_alpha   90.00
_cell.angle_beta   90.00
_cell.angle_gamma   90.00
#
_symmetry.space_group_name_H-M   'P 1'
#
loop_
_entity.id
_entity.type
_entity.pdbx_description
1 polymer ?
#
loop_
_entity_poly.entity_id
_entity_poly.type
_entity_poly.pdbx_seq_one_letter_code
_entity_poly.pdbx_strand_id
1 'polypeptide(L)'
;AVLAMTIATLAVRAGERVGVLGWPQAPGHTRLVLRRMAAWYSGEADQKFMDQPMPPQVPLPRHASCVLIGDFLEPLDKLRARLGDIADAGLNGHIVQVTDPAEESLPYHGRTEFIEMNTGEKLVAGRAETLKQDYISALARHREGLRQLARQLGWTFVVHHTDQSPHPLLVALYSRLSQRAGASAQVRAS
;
A
#
# COMPACT_ATOMS: atom_id res chain seq x y z
N ALA A 1 -4.27 5.03 -7.08
CA ALA A 1 -3.97 4.83 -8.52
C ALA A 1 -2.68 5.56 -8.95
N VAL A 2 -2.56 6.90 -8.77
CA VAL A 2 -1.44 7.73 -9.28
C VAL A 2 -0.07 7.21 -8.81
N LEU A 3 0.13 6.99 -7.52
CA LEU A 3 1.39 6.47 -6.96
C LEU A 3 1.78 5.14 -7.60
N ALA A 4 0.85 4.18 -7.70
CA ALA A 4 1.11 2.87 -8.27
C ALA A 4 1.51 2.97 -9.76
N MET A 5 0.81 3.79 -10.54
CA MET A 5 1.11 4.01 -11.96
C MET A 5 2.46 4.69 -12.18
N THR A 6 2.83 5.63 -11.30
CA THR A 6 4.12 6.32 -11.40
C THR A 6 5.26 5.36 -11.08
N ILE A 7 5.16 4.57 -10.00
CA ILE A 7 6.16 3.55 -9.64
C ILE A 7 6.30 2.53 -10.77
N ALA A 8 5.18 2.01 -11.29
CA ALA A 8 5.18 1.07 -12.40
C ALA A 8 5.85 1.65 -13.66
N THR A 9 5.60 2.92 -13.97
CA THR A 9 6.22 3.60 -15.11
C THR A 9 7.72 3.75 -14.95
N LEU A 10 8.18 4.11 -13.76
CA LEU A 10 9.61 4.21 -13.45
C LEU A 10 10.30 2.85 -13.56
N ALA A 11 9.69 1.79 -13.00
CA ALA A 11 10.20 0.43 -13.06
C ALA A 11 10.30 -0.08 -14.50
N VAL A 12 9.25 0.12 -15.32
CA VAL A 12 9.27 -0.26 -16.75
C VAL A 12 10.36 0.50 -17.52
N ARG A 13 10.56 1.79 -17.23
CA ARG A 13 11.66 2.58 -17.85
C ARG A 13 13.04 2.09 -17.43
N ALA A 14 13.16 1.52 -16.24
CA ALA A 14 14.40 0.88 -15.76
C ALA A 14 14.59 -0.55 -16.30
N GLY A 15 13.69 -1.06 -17.15
CA GLY A 15 13.73 -2.41 -17.71
C GLY A 15 13.18 -3.50 -16.80
N GLU A 16 12.59 -3.12 -15.66
CA GLU A 16 12.01 -4.05 -14.70
C GLU A 16 10.64 -4.60 -15.16
N ARG A 17 10.33 -5.81 -14.71
CA ARG A 17 9.02 -6.42 -14.94
C ARG A 17 8.05 -6.02 -13.84
N VAL A 18 6.89 -5.51 -14.22
CA VAL A 18 5.84 -5.03 -13.34
C VAL A 18 4.57 -5.85 -13.51
N GLY A 19 3.90 -6.11 -12.41
CA GLY A 19 2.58 -6.73 -12.36
C GLY A 19 1.78 -6.23 -11.18
N VAL A 20 0.52 -6.58 -11.11
CA VAL A 20 -0.37 -6.28 -9.98
C VAL A 20 -0.69 -7.58 -9.27
N LEU A 21 -0.67 -7.57 -7.94
CA LEU A 21 -1.05 -8.72 -7.13
C LEU A 21 -2.51 -9.11 -7.43
N GLY A 22 -2.74 -10.41 -7.63
CA GLY A 22 -4.07 -10.91 -7.98
C GLY A 22 -4.43 -10.80 -9.46
N TRP A 23 -3.60 -10.18 -10.27
CA TRP A 23 -3.83 -10.14 -11.70
C TRP A 23 -3.58 -11.50 -12.34
N PRO A 24 -4.45 -11.96 -13.28
CA PRO A 24 -4.24 -13.23 -13.97
C PRO A 24 -3.11 -13.16 -14.99
N GLN A 25 -2.54 -11.99 -15.22
CA GLN A 25 -1.51 -11.73 -16.22
C GLN A 25 -0.11 -11.71 -15.60
N ALA A 26 0.82 -12.34 -16.29
CA ALA A 26 2.22 -12.33 -15.89
C ALA A 26 2.82 -10.91 -15.92
N PRO A 27 3.76 -10.59 -15.01
CA PRO A 27 4.47 -9.33 -15.02
C PRO A 27 5.17 -9.05 -16.36
N GLY A 28 5.06 -7.82 -16.86
CA GLY A 28 5.63 -7.37 -18.11
C GLY A 28 6.55 -6.16 -17.96
N HIS A 29 7.40 -5.91 -18.97
CA HIS A 29 8.38 -4.81 -18.99
C HIS A 29 8.11 -3.81 -20.13
N THR A 30 6.95 -3.87 -20.76
CA THR A 30 6.63 -3.00 -21.89
C THR A 30 5.51 -2.00 -21.53
N ARG A 31 5.32 -0.98 -22.39
CA ARG A 31 4.21 -0.04 -22.23
C ARG A 31 2.83 -0.71 -22.22
N LEU A 32 2.72 -1.94 -22.73
CA LEU A 32 1.46 -2.67 -22.73
C LEU A 32 0.99 -2.98 -21.30
N VAL A 33 1.89 -3.35 -20.38
CA VAL A 33 1.51 -3.59 -18.98
C VAL A 33 0.98 -2.31 -18.32
N LEU A 34 1.59 -1.15 -18.62
CA LEU A 34 1.13 0.14 -18.08
C LEU A 34 -0.27 0.52 -18.60
N ARG A 35 -0.52 0.29 -19.89
CA ARG A 35 -1.86 0.53 -20.47
C ARG A 35 -2.92 -0.36 -19.81
N ARG A 36 -2.60 -1.63 -19.58
CA ARG A 36 -3.50 -2.58 -18.91
C ARG A 36 -3.75 -2.19 -17.45
N MET A 37 -2.70 -1.76 -16.73
CA MET A 37 -2.84 -1.23 -15.38
C MET A 37 -3.73 0.01 -15.35
N ALA A 38 -3.55 0.93 -16.31
CA ALA A 38 -4.38 2.13 -16.40
C ALA A 38 -5.85 1.78 -16.63
N ALA A 39 -6.16 0.89 -17.59
CA ALA A 39 -7.51 0.41 -17.86
C ALA A 39 -8.14 -0.28 -16.61
N TRP A 40 -7.35 -1.02 -15.86
CA TRP A 40 -7.81 -1.65 -14.62
C TRP A 40 -8.13 -0.63 -13.53
N TYR A 41 -7.29 0.40 -13.36
CA TYR A 41 -7.55 1.48 -12.39
C TYR A 41 -8.68 2.43 -12.80
N SER A 42 -8.99 2.55 -14.10
CA SER A 42 -10.13 3.37 -14.59
C SER A 42 -11.48 2.68 -14.51
N GLY A 43 -11.52 1.42 -14.05
CA GLY A 43 -12.76 0.66 -13.92
C GLY A 43 -13.21 -0.04 -15.21
N GLU A 44 -12.40 -0.02 -16.26
CA GLU A 44 -12.66 -0.71 -17.53
C GLU A 44 -12.42 -2.23 -17.42
N ALA A 45 -11.82 -2.69 -16.33
CA ALA A 45 -11.54 -4.11 -16.06
C ALA A 45 -12.23 -4.56 -14.77
N ASP A 46 -12.37 -5.87 -14.59
CA ASP A 46 -13.00 -6.47 -13.40
C ASP A 46 -12.25 -6.05 -12.12
N GLN A 47 -12.93 -5.22 -11.30
CA GLN A 47 -12.37 -4.59 -10.10
C GLN A 47 -12.44 -5.46 -8.84
N LYS A 48 -12.83 -6.73 -8.94
CA LYS A 48 -13.04 -7.62 -7.78
C LYS A 48 -11.91 -7.63 -6.75
N PHE A 49 -10.70 -7.25 -7.14
CA PHE A 49 -9.54 -7.21 -6.24
C PHE A 49 -9.25 -5.81 -5.66
N MET A 50 -9.86 -4.75 -6.22
CA MET A 50 -9.65 -3.37 -5.74
C MET A 50 -10.37 -3.09 -4.43
N ASP A 51 -11.53 -3.73 -4.23
CA ASP A 51 -12.38 -3.52 -3.06
C ASP A 51 -12.02 -4.46 -1.89
N GLN A 52 -10.96 -5.24 -2.04
CA GLN A 52 -10.49 -6.11 -0.96
C GLN A 52 -9.56 -5.34 -0.03
N PRO A 53 -9.85 -5.31 1.28
CA PRO A 53 -9.03 -4.58 2.26
C PRO A 53 -7.65 -5.21 2.46
N MET A 54 -7.45 -6.45 1.97
CA MET A 54 -6.23 -7.22 2.13
C MET A 54 -5.64 -7.64 0.78
N PRO A 55 -4.31 -7.71 0.64
CA PRO A 55 -3.69 -8.26 -0.56
C PRO A 55 -4.18 -9.69 -0.84
N PRO A 56 -4.50 -10.03 -2.10
CA PRO A 56 -5.04 -11.36 -2.45
C PRO A 56 -4.03 -12.48 -2.22
N GLN A 57 -4.52 -13.68 -1.90
CA GLN A 57 -3.70 -14.89 -1.82
C GLN A 57 -3.47 -15.44 -3.22
N VAL A 58 -2.27 -15.22 -3.74
CA VAL A 58 -1.88 -15.66 -5.09
C VAL A 58 -0.44 -16.19 -5.06
N PRO A 59 -0.07 -17.10 -5.98
CA PRO A 59 1.32 -17.47 -6.16
C PRO A 59 2.19 -16.27 -6.47
N LEU A 60 3.29 -16.13 -5.75
CA LEU A 60 4.18 -14.98 -5.83
C LEU A 60 5.53 -15.37 -6.44
N PRO A 61 6.10 -14.54 -7.33
CA PRO A 61 7.43 -14.79 -7.86
C PRO A 61 8.48 -14.59 -6.76
N ARG A 62 9.37 -15.55 -6.58
CA ARG A 62 10.48 -15.43 -5.62
C ARG A 62 11.39 -14.25 -5.97
N HIS A 63 11.94 -13.60 -4.96
CA HIS A 63 12.89 -12.48 -5.07
C HIS A 63 12.32 -11.21 -5.74
N ALA A 64 11.01 -11.09 -5.84
CA ALA A 64 10.38 -9.87 -6.31
C ALA A 64 10.32 -8.81 -5.18
N SER A 65 10.26 -7.55 -5.58
CA SER A 65 9.86 -6.46 -4.69
C SER A 65 8.36 -6.23 -4.80
N CYS A 66 7.72 -6.01 -3.65
CA CYS A 66 6.29 -5.73 -3.57
C CYS A 66 6.08 -4.34 -2.96
N VAL A 67 5.28 -3.50 -3.59
CA VAL A 67 4.85 -2.21 -3.04
C VAL A 67 3.37 -2.29 -2.74
N LEU A 68 3.03 -2.19 -1.47
CA LEU A 68 1.65 -2.20 -0.97
C LEU A 68 1.24 -0.77 -0.64
N ILE A 69 0.15 -0.31 -1.23
CA ILE A 69 -0.35 1.07 -1.10
C ILE A 69 -1.80 1.00 -0.63
N GLY A 70 -2.08 1.56 0.54
CA GLY A 70 -3.41 1.55 1.14
C GLY A 70 -3.46 2.33 2.45
N ASP A 71 -4.59 2.30 3.12
CA ASP A 71 -4.78 2.89 4.45
C ASP A 71 -4.29 1.98 5.59
N PHE A 72 -4.31 0.66 5.37
CA PHE A 72 -3.89 -0.37 6.33
C PHE A 72 -4.59 -0.27 7.69
N LEU A 73 -5.88 0.06 7.71
CA LEU A 73 -6.67 0.19 8.94
C LEU A 73 -7.20 -1.15 9.46
N GLU A 74 -7.02 -2.24 8.72
CA GLU A 74 -7.36 -3.58 9.16
C GLU A 74 -6.64 -3.97 10.47
N PRO A 75 -7.23 -4.87 11.29
CA PRO A 75 -6.59 -5.37 12.50
C PRO A 75 -5.17 -5.88 12.28
N LEU A 76 -4.24 -5.49 13.15
CA LEU A 76 -2.81 -5.79 13.02
C LEU A 76 -2.49 -7.30 12.97
N ASP A 77 -3.30 -8.14 13.60
CA ASP A 77 -3.16 -9.59 13.55
C ASP A 77 -3.45 -10.15 12.15
N LYS A 78 -4.50 -9.64 11.50
CA LYS A 78 -4.81 -10.00 10.11
C LYS A 78 -3.73 -9.53 9.16
N LEU A 79 -3.28 -8.27 9.31
CA LEU A 79 -2.18 -7.72 8.52
C LEU A 79 -0.89 -8.53 8.74
N ARG A 80 -0.56 -8.89 9.97
CA ARG A 80 0.61 -9.73 10.31
C ARG A 80 0.58 -11.07 9.59
N ALA A 81 -0.55 -11.78 9.65
CA ALA A 81 -0.70 -13.05 8.99
C ALA A 81 -0.50 -12.90 7.48
N ARG A 82 -1.19 -11.94 6.87
CA ARG A 82 -1.18 -11.78 5.41
C ARG A 82 0.15 -11.27 4.86
N LEU A 83 0.76 -10.29 5.51
CA LEU A 83 2.07 -9.76 5.11
C LEU A 83 3.19 -10.76 5.41
N GLY A 84 3.02 -11.58 6.45
CA GLY A 84 3.90 -12.70 6.75
C GLY A 84 3.93 -13.72 5.61
N ASP A 85 2.77 -14.16 5.10
CA ASP A 85 2.69 -15.06 3.93
C ASP A 85 3.47 -14.53 2.71
N ILE A 86 3.37 -13.22 2.48
CA ILE A 86 4.08 -12.57 1.35
C ILE A 86 5.60 -12.52 1.61
N ALA A 87 6.01 -12.25 2.84
CA ALA A 87 7.42 -12.24 3.22
C ALA A 87 8.03 -13.65 3.18
N ASP A 88 7.31 -14.67 3.65
CA ASP A 88 7.72 -16.07 3.64
C ASP A 88 7.88 -16.62 2.22
N ALA A 89 7.13 -16.07 1.27
CA ALA A 89 7.34 -16.35 -0.16
C ALA A 89 8.65 -15.73 -0.73
N GLY A 90 9.41 -15.01 0.09
CA GLY A 90 10.70 -14.42 -0.25
C GLY A 90 10.60 -13.06 -0.95
N LEU A 91 9.48 -12.35 -0.80
CA LEU A 91 9.32 -11.01 -1.36
C LEU A 91 9.84 -9.95 -0.41
N ASN A 92 10.42 -8.90 -1.00
CA ASN A 92 10.78 -7.69 -0.27
C ASN A 92 9.65 -6.69 -0.36
N GLY A 93 9.14 -6.27 0.80
CA GLY A 93 7.98 -5.40 0.87
C GLY A 93 8.31 -3.94 1.16
N HIS A 94 7.51 -3.07 0.57
CA HIS A 94 7.46 -1.64 0.86
C HIS A 94 6.01 -1.28 1.14
N ILE A 95 5.71 -0.89 2.39
CA ILE A 95 4.38 -0.48 2.82
C ILE A 95 4.29 1.04 2.72
N VAL A 96 3.33 1.53 1.95
CA VAL A 96 3.01 2.95 1.81
C VAL A 96 1.61 3.16 2.37
N GLN A 97 1.53 3.65 3.60
CA GLN A 97 0.26 4.06 4.17
C GLN A 97 -0.13 5.42 3.59
N VAL A 98 -1.28 5.48 2.94
CA VAL A 98 -1.85 6.74 2.42
C VAL A 98 -2.96 7.18 3.36
N THR A 99 -2.90 8.42 3.82
CA THR A 99 -3.86 8.98 4.77
C THR A 99 -4.20 10.42 4.42
N ASP A 100 -5.43 10.81 4.67
CA ASP A 100 -5.83 12.21 4.55
C ASP A 100 -5.52 12.96 5.86
N PRO A 101 -4.99 14.19 5.84
CA PRO A 101 -4.79 14.99 7.05
C PRO A 101 -6.06 15.17 7.89
N ALA A 102 -7.23 15.16 7.26
CA ALA A 102 -8.50 15.25 7.98
C ALA A 102 -8.78 13.98 8.81
N GLU A 103 -8.32 12.81 8.37
CA GLU A 103 -8.42 11.57 9.15
C GLU A 103 -7.53 11.61 10.40
N GLU A 104 -6.39 12.26 10.33
CA GLU A 104 -5.49 12.39 11.49
C GLU A 104 -5.90 13.48 12.48
N SER A 105 -6.40 14.58 11.96
CA SER A 105 -6.74 15.74 12.79
C SER A 105 -8.17 15.71 13.32
N LEU A 106 -9.07 14.93 12.70
CA LEU A 106 -10.51 14.92 12.97
C LEU A 106 -11.04 16.35 13.24
N PRO A 107 -11.06 17.22 12.22
CA PRO A 107 -11.39 18.63 12.38
C PRO A 107 -12.90 18.88 12.63
N TYR A 108 -13.63 17.82 12.96
CA TYR A 108 -15.07 17.85 13.14
C TYR A 108 -15.45 18.31 14.55
N HIS A 109 -16.53 19.08 14.66
CA HIS A 109 -17.05 19.64 15.91
C HIS A 109 -18.55 19.36 16.04
N GLY A 110 -19.01 19.19 17.28
CA GLY A 110 -20.40 18.98 17.58
C GLY A 110 -20.93 17.60 17.18
N ARG A 111 -22.21 17.54 16.83
CA ARG A 111 -22.84 16.28 16.41
C ARG A 111 -22.43 15.94 14.98
N THR A 112 -21.67 14.87 14.83
CA THR A 112 -21.12 14.42 13.54
C THR A 112 -21.53 12.97 13.28
N GLU A 113 -22.00 12.68 12.07
CA GLU A 113 -22.26 11.32 11.59
C GLU A 113 -21.04 10.84 10.79
N PHE A 114 -20.43 9.75 11.23
CA PHE A 114 -19.37 9.05 10.50
C PHE A 114 -19.98 7.86 9.79
N ILE A 115 -19.70 7.71 8.51
CA ILE A 115 -20.19 6.60 7.68
C ILE A 115 -18.98 5.78 7.24
N GLU A 116 -18.94 4.51 7.59
CA GLU A 116 -17.95 3.60 7.08
C GLU A 116 -18.23 3.29 5.61
N MET A 117 -17.28 3.60 4.74
CA MET A 117 -17.48 3.53 3.28
C MET A 117 -17.70 2.10 2.76
N ASN A 118 -17.10 1.10 3.43
CA ASN A 118 -17.17 -0.29 2.99
C ASN A 118 -18.42 -1.03 3.47
N THR A 119 -18.89 -0.76 4.70
CA THR A 119 -20.04 -1.45 5.30
C THR A 119 -21.30 -0.60 5.29
N GLY A 120 -21.16 0.73 5.13
CA GLY A 120 -22.27 1.68 5.27
C GLY A 120 -22.71 1.88 6.72
N GLU A 121 -21.97 1.32 7.69
CA GLU A 121 -22.28 1.50 9.10
C GLU A 121 -22.13 2.98 9.51
N LYS A 122 -23.10 3.44 10.32
CA LYS A 122 -23.17 4.83 10.75
C LYS A 122 -22.86 4.93 12.23
N LEU A 123 -21.86 5.72 12.56
CA LEU A 123 -21.55 6.12 13.93
C LEU A 123 -21.94 7.59 14.15
N VAL A 124 -22.92 7.84 14.97
CA VAL A 124 -23.32 9.21 15.35
C VAL A 124 -22.61 9.58 16.65
N ALA A 125 -21.63 10.46 16.55
CA ALA A 125 -20.99 11.05 17.71
C ALA A 125 -21.80 12.26 18.20
N GLY A 126 -22.27 12.22 19.43
CA GLY A 126 -22.97 13.36 20.05
C GLY A 126 -22.06 14.58 20.23
N ARG A 127 -20.78 14.32 20.46
CA ARG A 127 -19.68 15.30 20.48
C ARG A 127 -18.44 14.68 19.83
N ALA A 128 -18.08 15.15 18.65
CA ALA A 128 -16.92 14.65 17.92
C ALA A 128 -15.60 14.84 18.70
N GLU A 129 -15.54 15.91 19.52
CA GLU A 129 -14.36 16.26 20.30
C GLU A 129 -14.00 15.21 21.36
N THR A 130 -14.98 14.50 21.94
CA THR A 130 -14.72 13.46 22.95
C THR A 130 -14.11 12.21 22.35
N LEU A 131 -14.44 11.89 21.10
CA LEU A 131 -13.88 10.75 20.38
C LEU A 131 -12.52 11.06 19.77
N LYS A 132 -12.23 12.34 19.53
CA LYS A 132 -11.01 12.77 18.84
C LYS A 132 -9.73 12.25 19.47
N GLN A 133 -9.58 12.43 20.79
CA GLN A 133 -8.34 12.06 21.49
C GLN A 133 -8.12 10.54 21.51
N ASP A 134 -9.18 9.79 21.72
CA ASP A 134 -9.14 8.33 21.72
C ASP A 134 -8.81 7.79 20.33
N TYR A 135 -9.42 8.36 19.29
CA TYR A 135 -9.16 8.00 17.90
C TYR A 135 -7.71 8.31 17.50
N ILE A 136 -7.21 9.52 17.76
CA ILE A 136 -5.83 9.90 17.44
C ILE A 136 -4.85 8.96 18.15
N SER A 137 -5.10 8.63 19.42
CA SER A 137 -4.28 7.72 20.20
C SER A 137 -4.33 6.29 19.65
N ALA A 138 -5.49 5.82 19.20
CA ALA A 138 -5.67 4.53 18.58
C ALA A 138 -4.94 4.45 17.23
N LEU A 139 -5.09 5.48 16.39
CA LEU A 139 -4.40 5.58 15.09
C LEU A 139 -2.87 5.59 15.27
N ALA A 140 -2.36 6.35 16.23
CA ALA A 140 -0.93 6.40 16.52
C ALA A 140 -0.39 5.03 16.97
N ARG A 141 -1.11 4.31 17.85
CA ARG A 141 -0.75 2.96 18.27
C ARG A 141 -0.79 1.96 17.13
N HIS A 142 -1.83 2.02 16.30
CA HIS A 142 -1.97 1.17 15.12
C HIS A 142 -0.81 1.39 14.14
N ARG A 143 -0.48 2.65 13.85
CA ARG A 143 0.64 3.02 12.97
C ARG A 143 2.00 2.56 13.51
N GLU A 144 2.21 2.66 14.84
CA GLU A 144 3.43 2.10 15.45
C GLU A 144 3.46 0.57 15.33
N GLY A 145 2.33 -0.11 15.48
CA GLY A 145 2.21 -1.54 15.22
C GLY A 145 2.58 -1.93 13.79
N LEU A 146 2.11 -1.17 12.79
CA LEU A 146 2.50 -1.35 11.38
C LEU A 146 4.01 -1.15 11.16
N ARG A 147 4.58 -0.13 11.79
CA ARG A 147 6.02 0.15 11.71
C ARG A 147 6.85 -0.99 12.31
N GLN A 148 6.41 -1.54 13.44
CA GLN A 148 7.04 -2.69 14.08
C GLN A 148 6.91 -3.94 13.21
N LEU A 149 5.73 -4.20 12.65
CA LEU A 149 5.51 -5.32 11.74
C LEU A 149 6.43 -5.23 10.51
N ALA A 150 6.50 -4.07 9.86
CA ALA A 150 7.39 -3.88 8.73
C ALA A 150 8.86 -4.16 9.10
N ARG A 151 9.33 -3.68 10.26
CA ARG A 151 10.69 -3.98 10.76
C ARG A 151 10.92 -5.47 10.97
N GLN A 152 9.96 -6.20 11.56
CA GLN A 152 10.05 -7.65 11.78
C GLN A 152 10.16 -8.43 10.48
N LEU A 153 9.46 -7.99 9.44
CA LEU A 153 9.51 -8.59 8.10
C LEU A 153 10.74 -8.15 7.27
N GLY A 154 11.57 -7.24 7.78
CA GLY A 154 12.66 -6.63 7.00
C GLY A 154 12.16 -5.71 5.88
N TRP A 155 10.95 -5.21 6.00
CA TRP A 155 10.28 -4.34 5.04
C TRP A 155 10.40 -2.87 5.42
N THR A 156 10.08 -1.99 4.48
CA THR A 156 10.01 -0.55 4.76
C THR A 156 8.56 -0.11 4.97
N PHE A 157 8.37 0.86 5.84
CA PHE A 157 7.10 1.51 6.09
C PHE A 157 7.24 3.02 5.96
N VAL A 158 6.33 3.65 5.23
CA VAL A 158 6.26 5.09 5.06
C VAL A 158 4.81 5.55 5.06
N VAL A 159 4.55 6.72 5.64
CA VAL A 159 3.26 7.40 5.58
C VAL A 159 3.32 8.48 4.52
N HIS A 160 2.30 8.57 3.69
CA HIS A 160 2.12 9.61 2.69
C HIS A 160 0.77 10.30 2.90
N HIS A 161 0.80 11.61 3.06
CA HIS A 161 -0.42 12.42 3.20
C HIS A 161 -0.91 12.87 1.81
N THR A 162 -2.22 12.85 1.62
CA THR A 162 -2.85 13.15 0.32
C THR A 162 -2.62 14.60 -0.15
N ASP A 163 -2.37 15.51 0.78
CA ASP A 163 -2.05 16.93 0.52
C ASP A 163 -0.58 17.20 0.20
N GLN A 164 0.30 16.19 0.31
CA GLN A 164 1.73 16.33 0.07
C GLN A 164 2.12 15.88 -1.33
N SER A 165 3.21 16.50 -1.84
CA SER A 165 3.80 16.05 -3.10
C SER A 165 4.29 14.60 -2.98
N PRO A 166 3.94 13.71 -3.92
CA PRO A 166 4.42 12.34 -3.92
C PRO A 166 5.89 12.21 -4.32
N HIS A 167 6.53 13.27 -4.79
CA HIS A 167 7.89 13.23 -5.34
C HIS A 167 8.95 12.69 -4.36
N PRO A 168 9.05 13.15 -3.09
CA PRO A 168 10.03 12.61 -2.15
C PRO A 168 9.84 11.10 -1.89
N LEU A 169 8.58 10.67 -1.76
CA LEU A 169 8.22 9.25 -1.61
C LEU A 169 8.68 8.43 -2.81
N LEU A 170 8.39 8.90 -4.02
CA LEU A 170 8.75 8.20 -5.25
C LEU A 170 10.27 8.06 -5.41
N VAL A 171 11.04 9.10 -5.10
CA VAL A 171 12.50 9.07 -5.11
C VAL A 171 13.03 8.04 -4.10
N ALA A 172 12.50 8.04 -2.87
CA ALA A 172 12.91 7.10 -1.83
C ALA A 172 12.60 5.64 -2.21
N LEU A 173 11.41 5.37 -2.74
CA LEU A 173 11.01 4.04 -3.20
C LEU A 173 11.86 3.58 -4.39
N TYR A 174 12.04 4.44 -5.38
CA TYR A 174 12.86 4.12 -6.55
C TYR A 174 14.30 3.78 -6.17
N SER A 175 14.92 4.56 -5.30
CA SER A 175 16.28 4.29 -4.82
C SER A 175 16.40 2.93 -4.14
N ARG A 176 15.40 2.54 -3.33
CA ARG A 176 15.39 1.24 -2.63
C ARG A 176 15.16 0.07 -3.58
N LEU A 177 14.24 0.21 -4.53
CA LEU A 177 13.97 -0.81 -5.54
C LEU A 177 15.20 -1.03 -6.44
N SER A 178 15.87 0.04 -6.87
CA SER A 178 17.05 -0.02 -7.73
C SER A 178 18.28 -0.63 -7.05
N GLN A 179 18.53 -0.36 -5.77
CA GLN A 179 19.65 -0.94 -5.01
C GLN A 179 19.57 -2.47 -4.95
N ARG A 180 18.36 -3.03 -4.87
CA ARG A 180 18.15 -4.48 -4.80
C ARG A 180 18.19 -5.15 -6.18
N ALA A 181 17.75 -4.48 -7.22
CA ALA A 181 17.92 -4.96 -8.59
C ALA A 181 19.40 -5.19 -8.93
N GLY A 182 20.27 -4.26 -8.54
CA GLY A 182 21.72 -4.39 -8.68
C GLY A 182 22.31 -5.56 -7.88
N ALA A 183 21.90 -5.76 -6.64
CA ALA A 183 22.36 -6.87 -5.81
C ALA A 183 21.92 -8.24 -6.36
N SER A 184 20.70 -8.36 -6.87
CA SER A 184 20.18 -9.59 -7.48
C SER A 184 20.87 -9.94 -8.81
N ALA A 185 21.30 -8.93 -9.57
CA ALA A 185 22.06 -9.12 -10.80
C ALA A 185 23.48 -9.64 -10.53
N GLN A 186 24.15 -9.18 -9.49
CA GLN A 186 25.47 -9.66 -9.09
C GLN A 186 25.47 -11.11 -8.62
N VAL A 187 24.44 -11.55 -7.88
CA VAL A 187 24.30 -12.96 -7.42
C VAL A 187 24.04 -13.92 -8.58
N ARG A 188 23.46 -13.46 -9.69
CA ARG A 188 23.24 -14.30 -10.88
C ARG A 188 24.47 -14.39 -11.80
N ALA A 189 25.45 -13.50 -11.62
CA ALA A 189 26.67 -13.45 -12.41
C ALA A 189 27.87 -14.16 -11.74
N SER A 190 27.68 -14.64 -10.51
CA SER A 190 28.65 -15.48 -9.75
C SER A 190 28.24 -16.93 -9.79
#